data_fc3f61a1bf49bdd03f2fcdb3df7eee9e
#
_entry.id   fc3f61a1bf49bdd03f2fcdb3df7eee9e
#
_cell.length_a   1.000
_cell.length_b   1.000
_cell.length_c   1.000
_cell.angle_alpha   90.00
_cell.angle_beta   90.00
_cell.angle_gamma   90.00
#
_symmetry.space_group_name_H-M   'P 1'
#
loop_
_entity.id
_entity.type
_entity.pdbx_description
1 polymer ?
#
loop_
_entity_poly.entity_id
_entity_poly.type
_entity_poly.pdbx_seq_one_letter_code
_entity_poly.pdbx_strand_id
1 'polypeptide(L)'
;MNIINEHISFGDRRLVGQEKAKHQIERILLSDRLAHSYLITGPDGSGKTAFSLALAEVVNGVNHLTDLKDLTISKKSSWFTHPDIHVFIPLPSTVGSDELQSRLELLAKDPYEIVDFTLRPALNDAESSKNRRAFYPIDYYHNEIRPKSVYKPNEGRRTVIVLTNVDTMRKETANAFLKLLEEPSGNILFILTASQPDQLLPTIISRCQQIRLHPLSKDEVAEGLINHDGVDKNDAELLARLSGGNYSTCRFLDIETLQQIRNESVEFLRFSYTQDVPELLNLINNWNKNLNKENQIALCNTLEQLLRDITVYRETENESLITNIDQLDVIKKFCTSMTEARLEEMIDNIQQLKGLLYQNVQFKYIGTALSLRFTRLMRGLDPAIDSESSWKHLPALIN
;
A
#
# COMPACT_ATOMS: atom_id res chain seq x y z
N MET A 1 14.90 -24.83 33.97
CA MET A 1 15.34 -24.86 32.59
C MET A 1 14.68 -23.70 31.88
N ASN A 2 15.37 -22.56 31.78
CA ASN A 2 14.81 -21.33 31.25
C ASN A 2 15.17 -21.21 29.77
N ILE A 3 14.35 -21.81 28.90
CA ILE A 3 14.45 -21.65 27.43
C ILE A 3 13.58 -20.48 26.91
N ILE A 4 12.98 -19.72 27.85
CA ILE A 4 11.88 -18.77 27.51
C ILE A 4 12.37 -17.34 27.21
N ASN A 5 13.68 -17.05 27.22
CA ASN A 5 14.19 -15.69 27.05
C ASN A 5 14.90 -15.42 25.71
N GLU A 6 14.72 -16.28 24.71
CA GLU A 6 15.27 -16.01 23.40
C GLU A 6 14.18 -15.41 22.51
N HIS A 7 14.25 -14.10 22.31
CA HIS A 7 13.35 -13.37 21.43
C HIS A 7 13.57 -13.83 19.99
N ILE A 8 12.46 -14.17 19.32
CA ILE A 8 12.44 -14.33 17.88
C ILE A 8 12.59 -12.93 17.30
N SER A 9 13.76 -12.59 16.77
CA SER A 9 13.98 -11.29 16.18
C SER A 9 13.53 -11.28 14.72
N PHE A 10 12.32 -10.83 14.46
CA PHE A 10 11.86 -10.48 13.10
C PHE A 10 12.73 -9.38 12.48
N GLY A 11 13.44 -8.58 13.28
CA GLY A 11 14.33 -7.50 12.85
C GLY A 11 15.46 -7.97 11.95
N ASP A 12 15.96 -9.19 12.16
CA ASP A 12 17.04 -9.77 11.37
C ASP A 12 16.62 -10.11 9.92
N ARG A 13 15.32 -10.02 9.62
CA ARG A 13 14.75 -10.34 8.31
C ARG A 13 14.39 -9.12 7.47
N ARG A 14 15.09 -8.01 7.66
CA ARG A 14 14.87 -6.75 6.94
C ARG A 14 13.45 -6.19 7.08
N LEU A 15 12.82 -6.38 8.22
CA LEU A 15 11.54 -5.76 8.50
C LEU A 15 11.75 -4.38 9.13
N VAL A 16 11.26 -3.35 8.43
CA VAL A 16 11.31 -1.98 8.90
C VAL A 16 10.17 -1.73 9.88
N GLY A 17 10.49 -1.28 11.09
CA GLY A 17 9.52 -0.94 12.12
C GLY A 17 8.57 -2.07 12.52
N GLN A 18 7.32 -1.73 12.81
CA GLN A 18 6.22 -2.66 13.13
C GLN A 18 6.41 -3.48 14.41
N GLU A 19 7.08 -2.95 15.42
CA GLU A 19 7.43 -3.67 16.65
C GLU A 19 6.23 -4.31 17.35
N LYS A 20 5.06 -3.64 17.37
CA LYS A 20 3.84 -4.18 17.97
C LYS A 20 3.35 -5.46 17.27
N ALA A 21 3.39 -5.47 15.95
CA ALA A 21 2.99 -6.63 15.15
C ALA A 21 4.01 -7.76 15.28
N LYS A 22 5.32 -7.45 15.30
CA LYS A 22 6.39 -8.42 15.56
C LYS A 22 6.17 -9.10 16.91
N HIS A 23 6.01 -8.36 17.99
CA HIS A 23 5.76 -8.91 19.32
C HIS A 23 4.45 -9.71 19.41
N GLN A 24 3.41 -9.32 18.65
CA GLN A 24 2.17 -10.10 18.60
C GLN A 24 2.42 -11.48 18.03
N ILE A 25 3.14 -11.58 16.90
CA ILE A 25 3.47 -12.85 16.24
C ILE A 25 4.44 -13.66 17.08
N GLU A 26 5.47 -13.05 17.67
CA GLU A 26 6.40 -13.74 18.55
C GLU A 26 5.67 -14.48 19.69
N ARG A 27 4.74 -13.81 20.34
CA ARG A 27 3.93 -14.44 21.40
C ARG A 27 3.09 -15.61 20.89
N ILE A 28 2.54 -15.50 19.68
CA ILE A 28 1.76 -16.57 19.05
C ILE A 28 2.65 -17.77 18.75
N LEU A 29 3.84 -17.54 18.17
CA LEU A 29 4.80 -18.59 17.85
C LEU A 29 5.33 -19.29 19.10
N LEU A 30 5.65 -18.51 20.15
CA LEU A 30 6.11 -19.06 21.44
C LEU A 30 5.03 -19.89 22.14
N SER A 31 3.77 -19.55 21.97
CA SER A 31 2.64 -20.30 22.57
C SER A 31 2.24 -21.55 21.79
N ASP A 32 2.83 -21.78 20.62
CA ASP A 32 2.48 -22.84 19.64
C ASP A 32 0.97 -22.85 19.26
N ARG A 33 0.32 -21.65 19.33
CA ARG A 33 -1.09 -21.46 19.00
C ARG A 33 -1.27 -20.76 17.65
N LEU A 34 -0.55 -21.24 16.63
CA LEU A 34 -0.64 -20.66 15.30
C LEU A 34 -2.00 -20.97 14.68
N ALA A 35 -2.75 -19.92 14.32
CA ALA A 35 -4.00 -20.05 13.59
C ALA A 35 -3.78 -20.63 12.19
N HIS A 36 -4.84 -21.06 11.54
CA HIS A 36 -4.80 -21.54 10.15
C HIS A 36 -4.86 -20.39 9.13
N SER A 37 -5.22 -19.19 9.54
CA SER A 37 -5.32 -18.03 8.65
C SER A 37 -5.04 -16.71 9.38
N TYR A 38 -4.24 -15.86 8.75
CA TYR A 38 -3.94 -14.48 9.18
C TYR A 38 -4.32 -13.50 8.09
N LEU A 39 -4.88 -12.37 8.50
CA LEU A 39 -5.12 -11.22 7.65
C LEU A 39 -4.26 -10.05 8.14
N ILE A 40 -3.23 -9.70 7.37
CA ILE A 40 -2.32 -8.60 7.64
C ILE A 40 -2.87 -7.37 6.93
N THR A 41 -3.34 -6.39 7.70
CA THR A 41 -3.90 -5.14 7.18
C THR A 41 -3.02 -3.95 7.52
N GLY A 42 -3.09 -2.92 6.72
CA GLY A 42 -2.35 -1.68 6.95
C GLY A 42 -2.27 -0.82 5.69
N PRO A 43 -1.81 0.43 5.80
CA PRO A 43 -1.68 1.32 4.64
C PRO A 43 -0.64 0.82 3.65
N ASP A 44 -0.66 1.39 2.44
CA ASP A 44 0.37 1.09 1.44
C ASP A 44 1.76 1.48 1.95
N GLY A 45 2.77 0.67 1.61
CA GLY A 45 4.14 0.88 2.04
C GLY A 45 4.45 0.57 3.51
N SER A 46 3.48 0.07 4.30
CA SER A 46 3.71 -0.34 5.69
C SER A 46 4.46 -1.67 5.84
N GLY A 47 4.84 -2.33 4.75
CA GLY A 47 5.58 -3.59 4.76
C GLY A 47 4.74 -4.86 4.88
N LYS A 48 3.44 -4.83 4.53
CA LYS A 48 2.55 -6.00 4.61
C LYS A 48 3.12 -7.24 3.93
N THR A 49 3.60 -7.09 2.70
CA THR A 49 4.18 -8.20 1.92
C THR A 49 5.44 -8.72 2.59
N ALA A 50 6.37 -7.83 2.97
CA ALA A 50 7.60 -8.21 3.66
C ALA A 50 7.31 -8.96 4.97
N PHE A 51 6.35 -8.47 5.76
CA PHE A 51 5.94 -9.10 7.00
C PHE A 51 5.31 -10.49 6.76
N SER A 52 4.47 -10.64 5.72
CA SER A 52 3.85 -11.93 5.37
C SER A 52 4.87 -12.96 4.91
N LEU A 53 5.87 -12.55 4.13
CA LEU A 53 6.96 -13.43 3.67
C LEU A 53 7.85 -13.84 4.84
N ALA A 54 8.22 -12.91 5.72
CA ALA A 54 8.97 -13.22 6.92
C ALA A 54 8.23 -14.20 7.84
N LEU A 55 6.92 -14.02 8.03
CA LEU A 55 6.10 -14.96 8.79
C LEU A 55 6.09 -16.36 8.15
N ALA A 56 5.93 -16.43 6.82
CA ALA A 56 5.94 -17.69 6.08
C ALA A 56 7.28 -18.45 6.28
N GLU A 57 8.39 -17.73 6.18
CA GLU A 57 9.72 -18.29 6.38
C GLU A 57 9.95 -18.75 7.81
N VAL A 58 9.56 -17.94 8.81
CA VAL A 58 9.70 -18.30 10.23
C VAL A 58 8.91 -19.56 10.56
N VAL A 59 7.72 -19.74 10.01
CA VAL A 59 6.91 -20.95 10.26
C VAL A 59 7.56 -22.21 9.69
N ASN A 60 8.23 -22.12 8.55
CA ASN A 60 8.77 -23.27 7.84
C ASN A 60 10.30 -23.31 7.76
N GLY A 61 10.97 -22.19 7.94
CA GLY A 61 12.43 -22.09 7.73
C GLY A 61 13.27 -22.47 8.94
N VAL A 62 12.67 -22.71 10.10
CA VAL A 62 13.37 -23.01 11.36
C VAL A 62 12.75 -24.19 12.07
N ASN A 63 13.60 -25.08 12.57
CA ASN A 63 13.18 -26.24 13.35
C ASN A 63 12.98 -25.89 14.83
N HIS A 64 13.72 -24.88 15.33
CA HIS A 64 13.66 -24.40 16.70
C HIS A 64 13.63 -22.86 16.73
N LEU A 65 13.09 -22.30 17.81
CA LEU A 65 13.07 -20.84 18.01
C LEU A 65 14.49 -20.24 18.11
N THR A 66 15.46 -21.02 18.55
CA THR A 66 16.89 -20.65 18.61
C THR A 66 17.52 -20.48 17.23
N ASP A 67 17.01 -21.18 16.21
CA ASP A 67 17.54 -21.11 14.85
C ASP A 67 17.22 -19.77 14.17
N LEU A 68 16.31 -18.99 14.75
CA LEU A 68 16.00 -17.65 14.29
C LEU A 68 17.10 -16.63 14.60
N LYS A 69 18.03 -16.95 15.49
CA LYS A 69 19.19 -16.09 15.81
C LYS A 69 20.36 -16.29 14.85
N ASP A 70 20.50 -17.48 14.29
CA ASP A 70 21.55 -17.77 13.33
C ASP A 70 21.14 -17.32 11.94
N LEU A 71 21.65 -16.17 11.54
CA LEU A 71 21.46 -15.51 10.24
C LEU A 71 21.97 -16.30 9.03
N THR A 72 22.58 -17.45 9.20
CA THR A 72 22.84 -18.42 8.15
C THR A 72 21.53 -19.10 7.75
N ILE A 73 20.58 -18.28 7.29
CA ILE A 73 19.40 -18.76 6.58
C ILE A 73 19.93 -19.62 5.44
N SER A 74 19.78 -20.94 5.57
CA SER A 74 20.11 -21.83 4.47
C SER A 74 19.36 -21.33 3.23
N LYS A 75 19.94 -21.46 2.03
CA LYS A 75 19.22 -21.14 0.77
C LYS A 75 17.86 -21.85 0.69
N LYS A 76 17.67 -22.93 1.44
CA LYS A 76 16.40 -23.67 1.56
C LYS A 76 15.34 -22.99 2.44
N SER A 77 15.69 -22.00 3.23
CA SER A 77 14.73 -21.27 4.08
C SER A 77 14.12 -20.05 3.40
N SER A 78 14.62 -19.65 2.23
CA SER A 78 13.97 -18.62 1.41
C SER A 78 12.62 -19.14 0.92
N TRP A 79 11.56 -18.36 1.11
CA TRP A 79 10.21 -18.69 0.65
C TRP A 79 10.17 -19.09 -0.84
N PHE A 80 11.00 -18.46 -1.67
CA PHE A 80 11.02 -18.66 -3.12
C PHE A 80 11.51 -20.06 -3.53
N THR A 81 12.41 -20.66 -2.75
CA THR A 81 12.96 -22.00 -3.01
C THR A 81 12.36 -23.08 -2.12
N HIS A 82 11.50 -22.70 -1.17
CA HIS A 82 10.91 -23.64 -0.23
C HIS A 82 9.69 -24.35 -0.86
N PRO A 83 9.65 -25.69 -0.90
CA PRO A 83 8.58 -26.44 -1.58
C PRO A 83 7.20 -26.24 -0.96
N ASP A 84 7.13 -25.84 0.30
CA ASP A 84 5.87 -25.70 1.05
C ASP A 84 5.45 -24.25 1.27
N ILE A 85 6.12 -23.27 0.63
CA ILE A 85 5.72 -21.86 0.67
C ILE A 85 5.33 -21.41 -0.73
N HIS A 86 4.08 -21.02 -0.89
CA HIS A 86 3.53 -20.58 -2.15
C HIS A 86 3.05 -19.14 -2.03
N VAL A 87 3.55 -18.27 -2.91
CA VAL A 87 3.19 -16.84 -2.93
C VAL A 87 2.42 -16.54 -4.19
N PHE A 88 1.25 -15.94 -4.02
CA PHE A 88 0.36 -15.52 -5.09
C PHE A 88 0.12 -14.03 -5.04
N ILE A 89 0.25 -13.39 -6.18
CA ILE A 89 -0.02 -11.96 -6.38
C ILE A 89 -1.22 -11.79 -7.33
N PRO A 90 -1.95 -10.66 -7.27
CA PRO A 90 -3.01 -10.40 -8.23
C PRO A 90 -2.46 -10.35 -9.65
N LEU A 91 -3.23 -10.88 -10.62
CA LEU A 91 -2.82 -10.98 -12.02
C LEU A 91 -3.73 -10.12 -12.92
N PRO A 92 -3.19 -9.50 -13.98
CA PRO A 92 -4.01 -8.95 -15.05
C PRO A 92 -4.68 -10.10 -15.86
N SER A 93 -5.65 -9.74 -16.69
CA SER A 93 -6.40 -10.73 -17.50
C SER A 93 -5.50 -11.57 -18.41
N THR A 94 -4.36 -11.02 -18.83
CA THR A 94 -3.34 -11.72 -19.61
C THR A 94 -1.98 -11.45 -19.01
N VAL A 95 -1.28 -12.50 -18.61
CA VAL A 95 0.09 -12.45 -18.10
C VAL A 95 0.86 -13.66 -18.60
N GLY A 96 2.11 -13.46 -19.05
CA GLY A 96 3.02 -14.53 -19.39
C GLY A 96 3.60 -15.17 -18.13
N SER A 97 3.87 -16.48 -18.19
CA SER A 97 4.55 -17.21 -17.09
C SER A 97 5.88 -16.55 -16.72
N ASP A 98 6.65 -16.13 -17.71
CA ASP A 98 7.99 -15.54 -17.53
C ASP A 98 7.92 -14.18 -16.83
N GLU A 99 6.89 -13.37 -17.13
CA GLU A 99 6.70 -12.08 -16.45
C GLU A 99 6.32 -12.27 -14.98
N LEU A 100 5.42 -13.23 -14.68
CA LEU A 100 5.07 -13.57 -13.30
C LEU A 100 6.28 -14.07 -12.53
N GLN A 101 7.04 -14.99 -13.14
CA GLN A 101 8.26 -15.54 -12.55
C GLN A 101 9.28 -14.44 -12.23
N SER A 102 9.54 -13.54 -13.18
CA SER A 102 10.46 -12.40 -12.98
C SER A 102 10.03 -11.50 -11.83
N ARG A 103 8.72 -11.27 -11.65
CA ARG A 103 8.20 -10.47 -10.52
C ARG A 103 8.40 -11.18 -9.18
N LEU A 104 8.17 -12.47 -9.12
CA LEU A 104 8.40 -13.27 -7.92
C LEU A 104 9.90 -13.35 -7.58
N GLU A 105 10.78 -13.40 -8.57
CA GLU A 105 12.23 -13.34 -8.38
C GLU A 105 12.69 -11.99 -7.82
N LEU A 106 12.11 -10.88 -8.29
CA LEU A 106 12.37 -9.56 -7.71
C LEU A 106 11.92 -9.49 -6.26
N LEU A 107 10.72 -9.98 -5.96
CA LEU A 107 10.19 -10.04 -4.59
C LEU A 107 11.03 -10.94 -3.68
N ALA A 108 11.62 -12.01 -4.23
CA ALA A 108 12.52 -12.89 -3.49
C ALA A 108 13.87 -12.23 -3.13
N LYS A 109 14.35 -11.34 -4.01
CA LYS A 109 15.57 -10.55 -3.76
C LYS A 109 15.31 -9.46 -2.74
N ASP A 110 14.14 -8.82 -2.85
CA ASP A 110 13.75 -7.70 -2.00
C ASP A 110 12.25 -7.76 -1.65
N PRO A 111 11.90 -8.04 -0.38
CA PRO A 111 10.51 -8.18 0.05
C PRO A 111 9.71 -6.87 0.01
N TYR A 112 10.37 -5.72 -0.18
CA TYR A 112 9.74 -4.41 -0.33
C TYR A 112 9.60 -3.96 -1.79
N GLU A 113 10.02 -4.81 -2.75
CA GLU A 113 9.89 -4.51 -4.17
C GLU A 113 8.41 -4.39 -4.58
N ILE A 114 8.12 -3.42 -5.45
CA ILE A 114 6.78 -3.24 -6.01
C ILE A 114 6.62 -4.18 -7.20
N VAL A 115 5.94 -5.30 -6.96
CA VAL A 115 5.67 -6.33 -7.96
C VAL A 115 4.23 -6.34 -8.46
N ASP A 116 3.37 -5.48 -7.89
CA ASP A 116 1.96 -5.36 -8.27
C ASP A 116 1.82 -4.83 -9.71
N PHE A 117 1.09 -5.56 -10.54
CA PHE A 117 0.86 -5.21 -11.94
C PHE A 117 0.05 -3.92 -12.13
N THR A 118 -0.73 -3.54 -11.14
CA THR A 118 -1.53 -2.33 -11.18
C THR A 118 -0.66 -1.10 -10.91
N LEU A 119 0.26 -1.20 -9.96
CA LEU A 119 1.19 -0.12 -9.61
C LEU A 119 2.34 -0.03 -10.62
N ARG A 120 2.94 -1.17 -10.97
CA ARG A 120 4.04 -1.27 -11.92
C ARG A 120 3.65 -2.15 -13.11
N PRO A 121 2.97 -1.60 -14.13
CA PRO A 121 2.44 -2.37 -15.27
C PRO A 121 3.50 -3.13 -16.05
N ALA A 122 4.71 -2.57 -16.22
CA ALA A 122 5.84 -3.20 -16.85
C ALA A 122 7.09 -3.12 -15.97
N LEU A 123 7.96 -4.15 -16.01
CA LEU A 123 9.21 -4.15 -15.24
C LEU A 123 10.31 -3.33 -15.91
N ASN A 124 10.35 -3.29 -17.25
CA ASN A 124 11.50 -2.82 -18.02
C ASN A 124 11.23 -1.61 -18.92
N ASP A 125 9.98 -1.16 -19.09
CA ASP A 125 9.65 -0.08 -20.02
C ASP A 125 8.65 0.92 -19.44
N ALA A 126 9.10 2.17 -19.30
CA ALA A 126 8.24 3.31 -18.99
C ALA A 126 7.24 3.62 -20.13
N GLU A 127 7.51 3.16 -21.36
CA GLU A 127 6.69 3.46 -22.55
C GLU A 127 5.56 2.47 -22.82
N SER A 128 5.59 1.26 -22.29
CA SER A 128 4.53 0.25 -22.51
C SER A 128 3.43 0.25 -21.45
N SER A 129 3.22 1.35 -20.76
CA SER A 129 2.24 1.46 -19.67
C SER A 129 0.78 1.41 -20.16
N LYS A 130 0.39 0.28 -20.75
CA LYS A 130 -1.03 -0.06 -20.80
C LYS A 130 -1.47 -0.32 -19.36
N ASN A 131 -2.34 0.54 -18.84
CA ASN A 131 -2.94 0.35 -17.53
C ASN A 131 -3.41 -1.10 -17.37
N ARG A 132 -2.77 -1.86 -16.48
CA ARG A 132 -3.10 -3.27 -16.20
C ARG A 132 -3.79 -3.33 -14.85
N ARG A 133 -5.05 -3.69 -14.83
CA ARG A 133 -5.76 -3.96 -13.57
C ARG A 133 -5.49 -5.40 -13.17
N ALA A 134 -4.89 -5.58 -12.00
CA ALA A 134 -4.65 -6.90 -11.44
C ALA A 134 -5.75 -7.28 -10.44
N PHE A 135 -6.13 -8.54 -10.43
CA PHE A 135 -7.13 -9.14 -9.55
C PHE A 135 -6.86 -10.65 -9.44
N TYR A 136 -7.63 -11.36 -8.65
CA TYR A 136 -7.57 -12.82 -8.59
C TYR A 136 -8.66 -13.43 -9.48
N PRO A 137 -8.32 -13.90 -10.73
CA PRO A 137 -9.27 -14.59 -11.57
C PRO A 137 -9.72 -15.91 -10.94
N ILE A 138 -10.96 -16.33 -11.20
CA ILE A 138 -11.49 -17.58 -10.65
C ILE A 138 -10.72 -18.81 -11.16
N ASP A 139 -10.27 -18.77 -12.42
CA ASP A 139 -9.46 -19.85 -13.01
C ASP A 139 -8.08 -19.95 -12.32
N TYR A 140 -7.47 -18.81 -11.99
CA TYR A 140 -6.21 -18.79 -11.23
C TYR A 140 -6.37 -19.43 -9.86
N TYR A 141 -7.49 -19.12 -9.19
CA TYR A 141 -7.83 -19.78 -7.94
C TYR A 141 -7.98 -21.31 -8.09
N HIS A 142 -8.74 -21.77 -9.08
CA HIS A 142 -8.99 -23.20 -9.26
C HIS A 142 -7.77 -23.98 -9.72
N ASN A 143 -6.96 -23.40 -10.61
CA ASN A 143 -5.86 -24.11 -11.26
C ASN A 143 -4.55 -24.03 -10.47
N GLU A 144 -4.30 -22.92 -9.75
CA GLU A 144 -3.02 -22.68 -9.09
C GLU A 144 -3.14 -22.64 -7.56
N ILE A 145 -4.10 -21.90 -6.98
CA ILE A 145 -4.16 -21.69 -5.54
C ILE A 145 -4.76 -22.91 -4.83
N ARG A 146 -5.94 -23.34 -5.25
CA ARG A 146 -6.66 -24.44 -4.62
C ARG A 146 -5.88 -25.75 -4.61
N PRO A 147 -5.21 -26.21 -5.69
CA PRO A 147 -4.43 -27.44 -5.66
C PRO A 147 -3.33 -27.44 -4.60
N LYS A 148 -2.64 -26.29 -4.43
CA LYS A 148 -1.57 -26.14 -3.42
C LYS A 148 -2.08 -26.26 -1.99
N SER A 149 -3.35 -25.95 -1.74
CA SER A 149 -3.97 -26.03 -0.41
C SER A 149 -4.30 -27.45 0.06
N VAL A 150 -4.25 -28.42 -0.83
CA VAL A 150 -4.62 -29.83 -0.51
C VAL A 150 -3.39 -30.67 -0.16
N TYR A 151 -2.19 -30.24 -0.60
CA TYR A 151 -0.97 -31.01 -0.37
C TYR A 151 -0.51 -30.93 1.08
N LYS A 152 -0.01 -32.04 1.60
CA LYS A 152 0.71 -32.07 2.87
C LYS A 152 2.07 -31.41 2.67
N PRO A 153 2.62 -30.74 3.70
CA PRO A 153 3.97 -30.19 3.60
C PRO A 153 5.01 -31.29 3.40
N ASN A 154 6.02 -31.03 2.56
CA ASN A 154 7.10 -31.94 2.25
C ASN A 154 8.23 -31.87 3.30
N GLU A 155 8.72 -30.67 3.56
CA GLU A 155 9.87 -30.38 4.43
C GLU A 155 9.50 -29.45 5.59
N GLY A 156 8.53 -28.55 5.37
CA GLY A 156 8.09 -27.56 6.34
C GLY A 156 7.14 -28.10 7.40
N ARG A 157 6.88 -27.28 8.41
CA ARG A 157 5.86 -27.58 9.43
C ARG A 157 4.44 -27.48 8.87
N ARG A 158 4.25 -26.58 7.91
CA ARG A 158 2.95 -26.31 7.27
C ARG A 158 3.10 -25.98 5.78
N THR A 159 2.08 -26.29 4.99
CA THR A 159 1.93 -25.69 3.67
C THR A 159 1.47 -24.24 3.88
N VAL A 160 2.30 -23.27 3.50
CA VAL A 160 2.01 -21.84 3.66
C VAL A 160 1.60 -21.25 2.33
N ILE A 161 0.44 -20.62 2.31
CA ILE A 161 -0.10 -19.93 1.13
C ILE A 161 -0.22 -18.43 1.47
N VAL A 162 0.63 -17.64 0.83
CA VAL A 162 0.60 -16.17 0.93
C VAL A 162 -0.18 -15.62 -0.25
N LEU A 163 -1.21 -14.82 0.02
CA LEU A 163 -1.96 -14.09 -1.02
C LEU A 163 -1.85 -12.59 -0.72
N THR A 164 -1.23 -11.85 -1.62
CA THR A 164 -1.08 -10.40 -1.45
C THR A 164 -2.29 -9.66 -2.01
N ASN A 165 -2.63 -8.50 -1.43
CA ASN A 165 -3.69 -7.61 -1.92
C ASN A 165 -5.02 -8.33 -2.20
N VAL A 166 -5.50 -9.13 -1.23
CA VAL A 166 -6.74 -9.91 -1.39
C VAL A 166 -8.00 -9.04 -1.51
N ASP A 167 -7.92 -7.76 -1.16
CA ASP A 167 -8.93 -6.74 -1.43
C ASP A 167 -9.18 -6.51 -2.94
N THR A 168 -8.30 -7.00 -3.81
CA THR A 168 -8.52 -7.05 -5.27
C THR A 168 -9.32 -8.27 -5.75
N MET A 169 -9.64 -9.20 -4.86
CA MET A 169 -10.43 -10.39 -5.22
C MET A 169 -11.82 -10.00 -5.69
N ARG A 170 -12.25 -10.56 -6.82
CA ARG A 170 -13.65 -10.47 -7.25
C ARG A 170 -14.53 -11.31 -6.31
N LYS A 171 -15.78 -10.89 -6.16
CA LYS A 171 -16.75 -11.55 -5.28
C LYS A 171 -16.87 -13.06 -5.52
N GLU A 172 -16.78 -13.48 -6.77
CA GLU A 172 -16.81 -14.90 -7.18
C GLU A 172 -15.62 -15.69 -6.61
N THR A 173 -14.40 -15.18 -6.81
CA THR A 173 -13.17 -15.79 -6.27
C THR A 173 -13.16 -15.77 -4.75
N ALA A 174 -13.60 -14.67 -4.14
CA ALA A 174 -13.70 -14.54 -2.70
C ALA A 174 -14.64 -15.58 -2.08
N ASN A 175 -15.82 -15.80 -2.69
CA ASN A 175 -16.77 -16.83 -2.24
C ASN A 175 -16.21 -18.26 -2.41
N ALA A 176 -15.48 -18.52 -3.49
CA ALA A 176 -14.82 -19.82 -3.67
C ALA A 176 -13.72 -20.06 -2.64
N PHE A 177 -12.98 -19.00 -2.28
CA PHE A 177 -11.91 -19.04 -1.29
C PHE A 177 -12.42 -19.27 0.15
N LEU A 178 -13.64 -18.81 0.48
CA LEU A 178 -14.26 -19.04 1.80
C LEU A 178 -14.28 -20.52 2.18
N LYS A 179 -14.49 -21.43 1.21
CA LYS A 179 -14.50 -22.87 1.47
C LYS A 179 -13.16 -23.38 2.03
N LEU A 180 -12.04 -22.82 1.56
CA LEU A 180 -10.72 -23.18 2.08
C LEU A 180 -10.46 -22.60 3.47
N LEU A 181 -11.04 -21.46 3.80
CA LEU A 181 -10.94 -20.87 5.12
C LEU A 181 -11.85 -21.55 6.15
N GLU A 182 -12.97 -22.12 5.73
CA GLU A 182 -13.91 -22.84 6.60
C GLU A 182 -13.42 -24.24 6.94
N GLU A 183 -12.89 -24.95 5.95
CA GLU A 183 -12.41 -26.33 6.10
C GLU A 183 -10.95 -26.44 5.65
N PRO A 184 -10.02 -25.84 6.40
CA PRO A 184 -8.60 -25.91 6.05
C PRO A 184 -8.08 -27.34 6.20
N SER A 185 -7.29 -27.82 5.26
CA SER A 185 -6.54 -29.07 5.42
C SER A 185 -5.60 -28.94 6.61
N GLY A 186 -5.45 -30.00 7.43
CA GLY A 186 -4.90 -29.96 8.80
C GLY A 186 -3.58 -29.24 9.02
N ASN A 187 -2.71 -29.12 8.00
CA ASN A 187 -1.39 -28.50 8.13
C ASN A 187 -1.19 -27.30 7.18
N ILE A 188 -2.23 -26.53 6.93
CA ILE A 188 -2.14 -25.34 6.09
C ILE A 188 -2.12 -24.05 6.92
N LEU A 189 -1.46 -23.04 6.39
CA LEU A 189 -1.47 -21.69 6.89
C LEU A 189 -1.73 -20.73 5.73
N PHE A 190 -2.81 -19.95 5.81
CA PHE A 190 -3.07 -18.84 4.91
C PHE A 190 -2.56 -17.53 5.51
N ILE A 191 -1.81 -16.76 4.73
CA ILE A 191 -1.37 -15.42 5.09
C ILE A 191 -1.88 -14.47 4.00
N LEU A 192 -2.84 -13.64 4.37
CA LEU A 192 -3.51 -12.70 3.47
C LEU A 192 -3.03 -11.29 3.75
N THR A 193 -2.83 -10.46 2.73
CA THR A 193 -2.59 -9.02 2.92
C THR A 193 -3.69 -8.20 2.27
N ALA A 194 -4.07 -7.08 2.90
CA ALA A 194 -5.03 -6.13 2.36
C ALA A 194 -4.69 -4.70 2.78
N SER A 195 -4.81 -3.76 1.83
CA SER A 195 -4.70 -2.33 2.09
C SER A 195 -6.05 -1.71 2.44
N GLN A 196 -7.12 -2.24 1.86
CA GLN A 196 -8.49 -1.76 2.02
C GLN A 196 -9.39 -2.90 2.55
N PRO A 197 -9.33 -3.21 3.86
CA PRO A 197 -10.08 -4.33 4.44
C PRO A 197 -11.60 -4.18 4.27
N ASP A 198 -12.11 -2.96 4.13
CA ASP A 198 -13.54 -2.68 3.91
C ASP A 198 -14.06 -3.20 2.56
N GLN A 199 -13.18 -3.48 1.61
CA GLN A 199 -13.53 -4.11 0.33
C GLN A 199 -13.63 -5.64 0.43
N LEU A 200 -13.16 -6.24 1.52
CA LEU A 200 -13.25 -7.66 1.75
C LEU A 200 -14.64 -8.09 2.22
N LEU A 201 -15.01 -9.31 1.88
CA LEU A 201 -16.21 -9.91 2.46
C LEU A 201 -16.05 -10.03 3.99
N PRO A 202 -17.02 -9.58 4.80
CA PRO A 202 -16.98 -9.74 6.27
C PRO A 202 -16.75 -11.19 6.70
N THR A 203 -17.18 -12.15 5.89
CA THR A 203 -17.00 -13.57 6.11
C THR A 203 -15.54 -14.04 5.98
N ILE A 204 -14.71 -13.38 5.18
CA ILE A 204 -13.25 -13.63 5.13
C ILE A 204 -12.60 -13.05 6.39
N ILE A 205 -12.93 -11.80 6.73
CA ILE A 205 -12.36 -11.09 7.88
C ILE A 205 -12.61 -11.87 9.18
N SER A 206 -13.84 -12.38 9.37
CA SER A 206 -14.23 -13.12 10.59
C SER A 206 -13.52 -14.47 10.77
N ARG A 207 -12.94 -15.03 9.69
CA ARG A 207 -12.24 -16.33 9.71
C ARG A 207 -10.73 -16.19 9.81
N CYS A 208 -10.21 -14.96 9.79
CA CYS A 208 -8.78 -14.69 9.87
C CYS A 208 -8.41 -14.03 11.19
N GLN A 209 -7.30 -14.45 11.79
CA GLN A 209 -6.69 -13.68 12.87
C GLN A 209 -6.06 -12.42 12.28
N GLN A 210 -6.50 -11.27 12.77
CA GLN A 210 -6.05 -9.99 12.22
C GLN A 210 -4.73 -9.55 12.85
N ILE A 211 -3.83 -9.08 12.00
CA ILE A 211 -2.59 -8.38 12.37
C ILE A 211 -2.64 -7.02 11.67
N ARG A 212 -2.67 -5.96 12.45
CA ARG A 212 -2.72 -4.60 11.92
C ARG A 212 -1.34 -3.96 11.94
N LEU A 213 -0.83 -3.63 10.76
CA LEU A 213 0.35 -2.79 10.59
C LEU A 213 -0.08 -1.32 10.62
N HIS A 214 0.79 -0.50 11.20
CA HIS A 214 0.59 0.95 11.27
C HIS A 214 1.42 1.64 10.17
N PRO A 215 1.09 2.90 9.80
CA PRO A 215 2.02 3.71 9.04
C PRO A 215 3.36 3.75 9.78
N LEU A 216 4.46 3.60 9.05
CA LEU A 216 5.78 3.71 9.65
C LEU A 216 6.02 5.16 10.12
N SER A 217 6.69 5.31 11.25
CA SER A 217 7.17 6.60 11.71
C SER A 217 8.28 7.13 10.80
N LYS A 218 8.54 8.42 10.87
CA LYS A 218 9.65 9.05 10.12
C LYS A 218 10.99 8.41 10.47
N ASP A 219 11.20 8.12 11.75
CA ASP A 219 12.44 7.53 12.23
C ASP A 219 12.61 6.11 11.72
N GLU A 220 11.55 5.29 11.77
CA GLU A 220 11.57 3.92 11.22
C GLU A 220 11.85 3.91 9.71
N VAL A 221 11.25 4.84 8.95
CA VAL A 221 11.52 4.96 7.51
C VAL A 221 12.97 5.40 7.26
N ALA A 222 13.45 6.42 7.97
CA ALA A 222 14.83 6.91 7.82
C ALA A 222 15.85 5.80 8.17
N GLU A 223 15.66 5.12 9.29
CA GLU A 223 16.50 3.99 9.68
C GLU A 223 16.47 2.87 8.64
N GLY A 224 15.30 2.55 8.09
CA GLY A 224 15.17 1.57 7.03
C GLY A 224 15.97 1.96 5.78
N LEU A 225 15.85 3.21 5.31
CA LEU A 225 16.58 3.73 4.16
C LEU A 225 18.10 3.72 4.36
N ILE A 226 18.57 4.12 5.55
CA ILE A 226 20.00 4.11 5.90
C ILE A 226 20.53 2.67 5.98
N ASN A 227 19.86 1.81 6.76
CA ASN A 227 20.38 0.50 7.11
C ASN A 227 20.21 -0.56 6.01
N HIS A 228 19.14 -0.46 5.20
CA HIS A 228 18.82 -1.46 4.18
C HIS A 228 19.12 -1.00 2.77
N ASP A 229 18.93 0.30 2.47
CA ASP A 229 19.09 0.85 1.12
C ASP A 229 20.38 1.66 0.95
N GLY A 230 21.11 1.93 2.04
CA GLY A 230 22.39 2.66 2.01
C GLY A 230 22.23 4.15 1.62
N VAL A 231 21.04 4.72 1.82
CA VAL A 231 20.77 6.14 1.53
C VAL A 231 21.49 7.01 2.54
N ASP A 232 22.04 8.15 2.08
CA ASP A 232 22.66 9.12 2.98
C ASP A 232 21.67 9.62 4.04
N LYS A 233 22.18 9.93 5.22
CA LYS A 233 21.35 10.31 6.37
C LYS A 233 20.44 11.50 6.09
N ASN A 234 20.96 12.55 5.44
CA ASN A 234 20.19 13.75 5.17
C ASN A 234 19.06 13.47 4.17
N ASP A 235 19.36 12.69 3.14
CA ASP A 235 18.42 12.27 2.12
C ASP A 235 17.36 11.33 2.70
N ALA A 236 17.77 10.39 3.55
CA ALA A 236 16.87 9.48 4.24
C ALA A 236 15.88 10.22 5.17
N GLU A 237 16.36 11.21 5.93
CA GLU A 237 15.50 12.04 6.78
C GLU A 237 14.52 12.89 5.95
N LEU A 238 14.97 13.40 4.81
CA LEU A 238 14.11 14.14 3.88
C LEU A 238 13.03 13.23 3.29
N LEU A 239 13.42 12.10 2.70
CA LEU A 239 12.52 11.11 2.12
C LEU A 239 11.51 10.60 3.15
N ALA A 240 11.97 10.28 4.36
CA ALA A 240 11.11 9.83 5.44
C ALA A 240 10.04 10.84 5.84
N ARG A 241 10.39 12.13 5.87
CA ARG A 241 9.40 13.20 6.11
C ARG A 241 8.35 13.28 5.02
N LEU A 242 8.75 13.08 3.76
CA LEU A 242 7.90 13.25 2.59
C LEU A 242 7.02 12.04 2.30
N SER A 243 7.39 10.86 2.80
CA SER A 243 6.73 9.59 2.49
C SER A 243 5.36 9.39 3.15
N GLY A 244 5.07 10.15 4.20
CA GLY A 244 3.88 9.89 5.03
C GLY A 244 3.85 8.48 5.63
N GLY A 245 5.03 7.87 5.85
CA GLY A 245 5.15 6.51 6.39
C GLY A 245 5.08 5.40 5.32
N ASN A 246 5.17 5.76 4.04
CA ASN A 246 5.22 4.79 2.93
C ASN A 246 6.66 4.51 2.53
N TYR A 247 7.26 3.48 3.12
CA TYR A 247 8.64 3.09 2.86
C TYR A 247 8.90 2.69 1.40
N SER A 248 7.96 1.96 0.79
CA SER A 248 8.13 1.53 -0.61
C SER A 248 8.22 2.72 -1.57
N THR A 249 7.39 3.75 -1.37
CA THR A 249 7.44 4.96 -2.20
C THR A 249 8.79 5.67 -2.09
N CYS A 250 9.36 5.78 -0.88
CA CYS A 250 10.66 6.42 -0.68
C CYS A 250 11.81 5.77 -1.44
N ARG A 251 11.72 4.48 -1.67
CA ARG A 251 12.79 3.72 -2.33
C ARG A 251 12.80 3.90 -3.85
N PHE A 252 11.67 4.27 -4.43
CA PHE A 252 11.48 4.39 -5.89
C PHE A 252 11.35 5.82 -6.39
N LEU A 253 11.19 6.79 -5.48
CA LEU A 253 11.16 8.20 -5.81
C LEU A 253 12.52 8.84 -5.54
N ASP A 254 13.08 9.50 -6.56
CA ASP A 254 14.21 10.38 -6.36
C ASP A 254 13.76 11.70 -5.69
N ILE A 255 14.72 12.37 -5.06
CA ILE A 255 14.47 13.60 -4.30
C ILE A 255 13.97 14.73 -5.19
N GLU A 256 14.48 14.82 -6.44
CA GLU A 256 14.09 15.87 -7.38
C GLU A 256 12.60 15.73 -7.77
N THR A 257 12.17 14.51 -8.11
CA THR A 257 10.78 14.21 -8.41
C THR A 257 9.86 14.50 -7.22
N LEU A 258 10.28 14.15 -5.99
CA LEU A 258 9.51 14.46 -4.79
C LEU A 258 9.40 15.96 -4.54
N GLN A 259 10.48 16.71 -4.69
CA GLN A 259 10.47 18.17 -4.53
C GLN A 259 9.57 18.82 -5.60
N GLN A 260 9.63 18.33 -6.85
CA GLN A 260 8.75 18.79 -7.91
C GLN A 260 7.28 18.53 -7.55
N ILE A 261 6.93 17.31 -7.16
CA ILE A 261 5.56 16.94 -6.74
C ILE A 261 5.06 17.86 -5.63
N ARG A 262 5.90 18.18 -4.65
CA ARG A 262 5.55 19.07 -3.55
C ARG A 262 5.26 20.49 -4.02
N ASN A 263 6.12 21.05 -4.85
CA ASN A 263 5.93 22.40 -5.40
C ASN A 263 4.66 22.45 -6.27
N GLU A 264 4.48 21.47 -7.13
CA GLU A 264 3.30 21.37 -8.01
C GLU A 264 2.01 21.15 -7.20
N SER A 265 2.07 20.48 -6.04
CA SER A 265 0.92 20.35 -5.13
C SER A 265 0.46 21.71 -4.58
N VAL A 266 1.40 22.57 -4.22
CA VAL A 266 1.09 23.95 -3.78
C VAL A 266 0.49 24.76 -4.93
N GLU A 267 1.09 24.66 -6.12
CA GLU A 267 0.58 25.34 -7.31
C GLU A 267 -0.84 24.86 -7.67
N PHE A 268 -1.11 23.57 -7.56
CA PHE A 268 -2.45 23.01 -7.79
C PHE A 268 -3.51 23.62 -6.84
N LEU A 269 -3.19 23.74 -5.55
CA LEU A 269 -4.08 24.41 -4.59
C LEU A 269 -4.28 25.88 -4.97
N ARG A 270 -3.20 26.58 -5.34
CA ARG A 270 -3.23 27.97 -5.73
C ARG A 270 -4.08 28.20 -6.98
N PHE A 271 -3.85 27.43 -8.05
CA PHE A 271 -4.61 27.54 -9.29
C PHE A 271 -6.09 27.14 -9.12
N SER A 272 -6.36 26.14 -8.27
CA SER A 272 -7.74 25.78 -7.93
C SER A 272 -8.47 26.93 -7.20
N TYR A 273 -7.80 27.62 -6.29
CA TYR A 273 -8.40 28.76 -5.57
C TYR A 273 -8.60 29.99 -6.47
N THR A 274 -7.60 30.35 -7.25
CA THR A 274 -7.62 31.50 -8.15
C THR A 274 -8.45 31.25 -9.40
N GLN A 275 -8.84 29.99 -9.67
CA GLN A 275 -9.52 29.56 -10.89
C GLN A 275 -8.71 29.84 -12.17
N ASP A 276 -7.40 29.72 -12.08
CA ASP A 276 -6.54 29.80 -13.26
C ASP A 276 -6.63 28.50 -14.06
N VAL A 277 -7.71 28.41 -14.85
CA VAL A 277 -8.06 27.20 -15.62
C VAL A 277 -6.96 26.78 -16.60
N PRO A 278 -6.33 27.68 -17.38
CA PRO A 278 -5.25 27.31 -18.27
C PRO A 278 -4.08 26.61 -17.57
N GLU A 279 -3.54 27.23 -16.52
CA GLU A 279 -2.41 26.69 -15.78
C GLU A 279 -2.78 25.39 -15.04
N LEU A 280 -3.99 25.32 -14.51
CA LEU A 280 -4.50 24.13 -13.86
C LEU A 280 -4.60 22.94 -14.82
N LEU A 281 -5.13 23.15 -16.03
CA LEU A 281 -5.23 22.11 -17.05
C LEU A 281 -3.84 21.70 -17.58
N ASN A 282 -2.92 22.65 -17.73
CA ASN A 282 -1.53 22.36 -18.10
C ASN A 282 -0.88 21.46 -17.07
N LEU A 283 -1.02 21.77 -15.79
CA LEU A 283 -0.46 21.00 -14.68
C LEU A 283 -1.05 19.57 -14.64
N ILE A 284 -2.37 19.43 -14.72
CA ILE A 284 -3.06 18.13 -14.72
C ILE A 284 -2.66 17.28 -15.93
N ASN A 285 -2.55 17.89 -17.12
CA ASN A 285 -2.12 17.18 -18.33
C ASN A 285 -0.65 16.74 -18.23
N ASN A 286 0.22 17.58 -17.64
CA ASN A 286 1.62 17.22 -17.37
C ASN A 286 1.70 16.00 -16.45
N TRP A 287 0.95 15.99 -15.35
CA TRP A 287 0.88 14.86 -14.42
C TRP A 287 0.37 13.58 -15.10
N ASN A 288 -0.67 13.70 -15.92
CA ASN A 288 -1.22 12.55 -16.63
C ASN A 288 -0.25 11.94 -17.65
N LYS A 289 0.63 12.77 -18.23
CA LYS A 289 1.59 12.36 -19.27
C LYS A 289 2.90 11.85 -18.68
N ASN A 290 3.43 12.54 -17.67
CA ASN A 290 4.81 12.36 -17.22
C ASN A 290 4.93 11.59 -15.89
N LEU A 291 3.87 11.56 -15.06
CA LEU A 291 3.90 10.79 -13.82
C LEU A 291 3.40 9.36 -14.06
N ASN A 292 4.22 8.41 -13.68
CA ASN A 292 3.77 7.03 -13.55
C ASN A 292 2.75 6.89 -12.41
N LYS A 293 2.13 5.75 -12.28
CA LYS A 293 1.06 5.54 -11.30
C LYS A 293 1.52 5.71 -9.85
N GLU A 294 2.73 5.28 -9.54
CA GLU A 294 3.34 5.44 -8.23
C GLU A 294 3.52 6.90 -7.87
N ASN A 295 4.03 7.71 -8.81
CA ASN A 295 4.20 9.14 -8.64
C ASN A 295 2.84 9.87 -8.55
N GLN A 296 1.79 9.40 -9.24
CA GLN A 296 0.43 9.92 -9.09
C GLN A 296 -0.14 9.64 -7.69
N ILE A 297 0.14 8.47 -7.13
CA ILE A 297 -0.23 8.14 -5.75
C ILE A 297 0.58 8.99 -4.76
N ALA A 298 1.88 9.18 -5.00
CA ALA A 298 2.73 10.03 -4.19
C ALA A 298 2.22 11.49 -4.18
N LEU A 299 1.79 11.99 -5.34
CA LEU A 299 1.15 13.32 -5.46
C LEU A 299 -0.12 13.41 -4.59
N CYS A 300 -1.01 12.43 -4.66
CA CYS A 300 -2.21 12.40 -3.81
C CYS A 300 -1.83 12.38 -2.31
N ASN A 301 -0.84 11.60 -1.93
CA ASN A 301 -0.36 11.55 -0.53
C ASN A 301 0.26 12.87 -0.09
N THR A 302 1.00 13.54 -0.98
CA THR A 302 1.61 14.86 -0.72
C THR A 302 0.54 15.93 -0.52
N LEU A 303 -0.49 15.95 -1.37
CA LEU A 303 -1.64 16.85 -1.21
C LEU A 303 -2.39 16.58 0.12
N GLU A 304 -2.63 15.32 0.45
CA GLU A 304 -3.27 14.93 1.70
C GLU A 304 -2.45 15.40 2.92
N GLN A 305 -1.12 15.18 2.89
CA GLN A 305 -0.23 15.61 3.97
C GLN A 305 -0.18 17.14 4.12
N LEU A 306 -0.14 17.87 3.02
CA LEU A 306 -0.17 19.34 3.04
C LEU A 306 -1.48 19.86 3.64
N LEU A 307 -2.62 19.28 3.28
CA LEU A 307 -3.92 19.66 3.85
C LEU A 307 -4.01 19.31 5.35
N ARG A 308 -3.43 18.18 5.78
CA ARG A 308 -3.33 17.83 7.21
C ARG A 308 -2.49 18.84 8.00
N ASP A 309 -1.34 19.23 7.45
CA ASP A 309 -0.49 20.24 8.08
C ASP A 309 -1.23 21.59 8.20
N ILE A 310 -1.99 21.99 7.16
CA ILE A 310 -2.85 23.19 7.20
C ILE A 310 -3.93 23.05 8.28
N THR A 311 -4.56 21.89 8.40
CA THR A 311 -5.59 21.63 9.42
C THR A 311 -4.98 21.74 10.82
N VAL A 312 -3.85 21.04 11.06
CA VAL A 312 -3.17 21.06 12.36
C VAL A 312 -2.73 22.47 12.73
N TYR A 313 -2.14 23.21 11.79
CA TYR A 313 -1.72 24.60 12.06
C TYR A 313 -2.92 25.51 12.35
N ARG A 314 -4.01 25.39 11.60
CA ARG A 314 -5.22 26.18 11.82
C ARG A 314 -5.85 25.95 13.21
N GLU A 315 -5.82 24.70 13.70
CA GLU A 315 -6.42 24.34 14.99
C GLU A 315 -5.49 24.60 16.20
N THR A 316 -4.17 24.51 16.01
CA THR A 316 -3.23 24.49 17.13
C THR A 316 -2.26 25.66 17.14
N GLU A 317 -2.02 26.32 16.02
CA GLU A 317 -0.97 27.31 15.78
C GLU A 317 0.44 26.82 16.18
N ASN A 318 0.61 25.50 16.35
CA ASN A 318 1.85 24.89 16.81
C ASN A 318 2.70 24.37 15.63
N GLU A 319 3.77 25.11 15.34
CA GLU A 319 4.69 24.78 14.24
C GLU A 319 5.42 23.45 14.45
N SER A 320 5.60 22.99 15.69
CA SER A 320 6.31 21.74 15.97
C SER A 320 5.54 20.48 15.53
N LEU A 321 4.24 20.60 15.29
CA LEU A 321 3.38 19.52 14.83
C LEU A 321 3.34 19.41 13.29
N ILE A 322 3.91 20.41 12.58
CA ILE A 322 3.89 20.46 11.12
C ILE A 322 4.97 19.54 10.55
N THR A 323 4.54 18.73 9.58
CA THR A 323 5.45 17.82 8.87
C THR A 323 6.28 18.57 7.83
N ASN A 324 5.65 19.45 7.05
CA ASN A 324 6.27 20.24 5.98
C ASN A 324 6.70 21.61 6.49
N ILE A 325 7.64 21.62 7.45
CA ILE A 325 8.08 22.86 8.11
C ILE A 325 8.76 23.85 7.14
N ASP A 326 9.36 23.34 6.07
CA ASP A 326 9.95 24.14 4.99
C ASP A 326 8.89 24.86 4.13
N GLN A 327 7.63 24.44 4.17
CA GLN A 327 6.48 25.08 3.52
C GLN A 327 5.60 25.87 4.51
N LEU A 328 6.11 26.16 5.71
CA LEU A 328 5.35 26.82 6.77
C LEU A 328 4.74 28.16 6.32
N ASP A 329 5.47 28.95 5.54
CA ASP A 329 4.95 30.22 5.01
C ASP A 329 3.75 30.02 4.07
N VAL A 330 3.74 28.95 3.29
CA VAL A 330 2.60 28.57 2.43
C VAL A 330 1.41 28.18 3.29
N ILE A 331 1.63 27.36 4.33
CA ILE A 331 0.60 26.90 5.27
C ILE A 331 -0.04 28.11 5.96
N LYS A 332 0.78 29.06 6.48
CA LYS A 332 0.30 30.29 7.12
C LYS A 332 -0.54 31.14 6.18
N LYS A 333 -0.06 31.33 4.94
CA LYS A 333 -0.80 32.10 3.92
C LYS A 333 -2.12 31.41 3.57
N PHE A 334 -2.15 30.09 3.48
CA PHE A 334 -3.37 29.34 3.23
C PHE A 334 -4.39 29.58 4.36
N CYS A 335 -3.97 29.42 5.63
CA CYS A 335 -4.85 29.61 6.79
C CYS A 335 -5.44 31.03 6.85
N THR A 336 -4.65 32.06 6.50
CA THR A 336 -5.11 33.45 6.50
C THR A 336 -6.02 33.79 5.32
N SER A 337 -5.81 33.18 4.16
CA SER A 337 -6.56 33.49 2.93
C SER A 337 -7.83 32.67 2.76
N MET A 338 -7.89 31.47 3.37
CA MET A 338 -8.96 30.50 3.16
C MET A 338 -9.55 30.01 4.49
N THR A 339 -10.04 30.96 5.28
CA THR A 339 -10.61 30.71 6.62
C THR A 339 -11.81 29.79 6.59
N GLU A 340 -12.63 29.87 5.53
CA GLU A 340 -13.84 29.08 5.34
C GLU A 340 -13.59 27.69 4.71
N ALA A 341 -12.32 27.34 4.42
CA ALA A 341 -11.99 26.08 3.73
C ALA A 341 -12.39 24.84 4.55
N ARG A 342 -13.10 23.92 3.89
CA ARG A 342 -13.56 22.64 4.44
C ARG A 342 -12.48 21.57 4.24
N LEU A 343 -11.42 21.66 5.06
CA LEU A 343 -10.19 20.88 4.89
C LEU A 343 -10.40 19.36 5.02
N GLU A 344 -11.23 18.92 5.99
CA GLU A 344 -11.53 17.50 6.18
C GLU A 344 -12.17 16.89 4.93
N GLU A 345 -13.12 17.58 4.32
CA GLU A 345 -13.76 17.13 3.10
C GLU A 345 -12.83 17.16 1.89
N MET A 346 -11.85 18.08 1.86
CA MET A 346 -10.80 18.06 0.84
C MET A 346 -9.93 16.81 0.97
N ILE A 347 -9.58 16.42 2.19
CA ILE A 347 -8.83 15.19 2.48
C ILE A 347 -9.63 13.96 2.07
N ASP A 348 -10.91 13.87 2.46
CA ASP A 348 -11.80 12.77 2.09
C ASP A 348 -11.95 12.64 0.56
N ASN A 349 -12.04 13.78 -0.14
CA ASN A 349 -12.09 13.77 -1.61
C ASN A 349 -10.81 13.21 -2.24
N ILE A 350 -9.62 13.53 -1.71
CA ILE A 350 -8.37 12.93 -2.19
C ILE A 350 -8.41 11.41 -1.99
N GLN A 351 -8.81 10.94 -0.82
CA GLN A 351 -8.85 9.51 -0.49
C GLN A 351 -9.82 8.74 -1.40
N GLN A 352 -11.03 9.29 -1.62
CA GLN A 352 -12.01 8.71 -2.54
C GLN A 352 -11.48 8.63 -3.97
N LEU A 353 -10.92 9.72 -4.48
CA LEU A 353 -10.46 9.80 -5.87
C LEU A 353 -9.14 9.03 -6.08
N LYS A 354 -8.27 8.94 -5.06
CA LYS A 354 -7.09 8.06 -5.07
C LYS A 354 -7.47 6.60 -5.31
N GLY A 355 -8.59 6.14 -4.74
CA GLY A 355 -9.14 4.81 -4.98
C GLY A 355 -9.42 4.51 -6.47
N LEU A 356 -9.74 5.53 -7.27
CA LEU A 356 -9.99 5.38 -8.71
C LEU A 356 -8.70 5.10 -9.51
N LEU A 357 -7.52 5.46 -8.98
CA LEU A 357 -6.23 5.10 -9.59
C LEU A 357 -6.06 3.58 -9.65
N TYR A 358 -6.48 2.87 -8.60
CA TYR A 358 -6.45 1.41 -8.58
C TYR A 358 -7.49 0.78 -9.52
N GLN A 359 -8.50 1.55 -9.93
CA GLN A 359 -9.51 1.15 -10.92
C GLN A 359 -9.13 1.54 -12.37
N ASN A 360 -7.89 2.02 -12.58
CA ASN A 360 -7.37 2.45 -13.88
C ASN A 360 -8.09 3.65 -14.52
N VAL A 361 -8.67 4.52 -13.73
CA VAL A 361 -9.15 5.82 -14.20
C VAL A 361 -7.94 6.69 -14.54
N GLN A 362 -7.95 7.34 -15.70
CA GLN A 362 -6.86 8.23 -16.09
C GLN A 362 -6.76 9.42 -15.16
N PHE A 363 -5.53 9.76 -14.76
CA PHE A 363 -5.28 10.81 -13.78
C PHE A 363 -5.86 12.16 -14.16
N LYS A 364 -5.94 12.50 -15.44
CA LYS A 364 -6.55 13.75 -15.91
C LYS A 364 -7.99 13.94 -15.42
N TYR A 365 -8.79 12.86 -15.36
CA TYR A 365 -10.17 12.95 -14.85
C TYR A 365 -10.20 13.11 -13.33
N ILE A 366 -9.30 12.43 -12.63
CA ILE A 366 -9.15 12.53 -11.18
C ILE A 366 -8.70 13.96 -10.80
N GLY A 367 -7.65 14.48 -11.44
CA GLY A 367 -7.12 15.81 -11.21
C GLY A 367 -8.17 16.90 -11.51
N THR A 368 -8.91 16.75 -12.61
CA THR A 368 -10.00 17.70 -12.95
C THR A 368 -11.12 17.65 -11.91
N ALA A 369 -11.54 16.46 -11.48
CA ALA A 369 -12.57 16.32 -10.45
C ALA A 369 -12.10 16.91 -9.10
N LEU A 370 -10.84 16.66 -8.70
CA LEU A 370 -10.25 17.26 -7.49
C LEU A 370 -10.26 18.79 -7.59
N SER A 371 -9.80 19.35 -8.70
CA SER A 371 -9.71 20.81 -8.86
C SER A 371 -11.07 21.48 -8.75
N LEU A 372 -12.11 20.92 -9.39
CA LEU A 372 -13.47 21.44 -9.33
C LEU A 372 -14.04 21.41 -7.91
N ARG A 373 -13.83 20.29 -7.20
CA ARG A 373 -14.28 20.15 -5.81
C ARG A 373 -13.51 21.08 -4.89
N PHE A 374 -12.19 21.18 -5.04
CA PHE A 374 -11.34 22.05 -4.23
C PHE A 374 -11.68 23.52 -4.40
N THR A 375 -11.93 23.98 -5.62
CA THR A 375 -12.40 25.35 -5.90
C THR A 375 -13.62 25.72 -5.06
N ARG A 376 -14.53 24.78 -4.82
CA ARG A 376 -15.73 25.01 -4.01
C ARG A 376 -15.44 24.88 -2.51
N LEU A 377 -14.78 23.80 -2.11
CA LEU A 377 -14.46 23.50 -0.71
C LEU A 377 -13.56 24.56 -0.06
N MET A 378 -12.61 25.11 -0.80
CA MET A 378 -11.76 26.23 -0.33
C MET A 378 -12.54 27.51 -0.02
N ARG A 379 -13.76 27.64 -0.56
CA ARG A 379 -14.68 28.79 -0.34
C ARG A 379 -15.83 28.44 0.62
N GLY A 380 -15.73 27.32 1.35
CA GLY A 380 -16.76 26.85 2.28
C GLY A 380 -18.04 26.35 1.62
N LEU A 381 -18.03 26.18 0.30
CA LEU A 381 -19.20 25.73 -0.46
C LEU A 381 -19.26 24.18 -0.50
N ASP A 382 -20.48 23.64 -0.56
CA ASP A 382 -20.66 22.20 -0.73
C ASP A 382 -19.99 21.68 -2.01
N PRO A 383 -19.34 20.51 -1.95
CA PRO A 383 -18.72 19.89 -3.12
C PRO A 383 -19.74 19.45 -4.16
N ALA A 384 -21.03 19.48 -3.80
CA ALA A 384 -22.13 18.94 -4.57
C ALA A 384 -22.23 19.60 -5.95
N ILE A 385 -21.66 18.93 -6.91
CA ILE A 385 -22.42 18.60 -8.11
C ILE A 385 -23.32 17.45 -7.64
N ASP A 386 -24.53 17.75 -7.24
CA ASP A 386 -25.54 16.75 -6.91
C ASP A 386 -25.65 15.80 -8.08
N SER A 387 -25.00 14.64 -7.96
CA SER A 387 -24.95 13.64 -9.02
C SER A 387 -26.33 13.08 -9.33
N GLU A 388 -27.26 13.15 -8.39
CA GLU A 388 -28.65 12.72 -8.61
C GLU A 388 -29.52 13.77 -9.27
N SER A 389 -29.29 15.08 -9.06
CA SER A 389 -30.10 16.12 -9.67
C SER A 389 -29.65 16.50 -11.09
N SER A 390 -28.34 16.46 -11.35
CA SER A 390 -27.77 16.85 -12.65
C SER A 390 -28.17 15.92 -13.79
N TRP A 391 -28.25 14.59 -13.51
CA TRP A 391 -28.67 13.62 -14.52
C TRP A 391 -30.17 13.66 -14.83
N LYS A 392 -31.01 14.08 -13.89
CA LYS A 392 -32.45 14.21 -14.06
C LYS A 392 -32.84 15.37 -14.99
N HIS A 393 -31.95 16.33 -15.22
CA HIS A 393 -32.19 17.51 -16.06
C HIS A 393 -31.49 17.45 -17.43
N LEU A 394 -30.78 16.37 -17.74
CA LEU A 394 -30.28 16.16 -19.09
C LEU A 394 -31.48 15.80 -19.99
N PRO A 395 -31.67 16.47 -21.16
CA PRO A 395 -32.68 16.07 -22.10
C PRO A 395 -32.43 14.62 -22.49
N ALA A 396 -33.51 13.81 -22.49
CA ALA A 396 -33.45 12.45 -22.98
C ALA A 396 -32.77 12.45 -24.36
N LEU A 397 -31.72 11.68 -24.52
CA LEU A 397 -31.13 11.45 -25.83
C LEU A 397 -32.25 10.91 -26.72
N ILE A 398 -32.70 11.73 -27.64
CA ILE A 398 -33.66 11.32 -28.65
C ILE A 398 -32.93 10.29 -29.53
N ASN A 399 -33.41 9.04 -29.51
CA ASN A 399 -32.95 7.95 -30.36
C ASN A 399 -33.11 8.27 -31.84
#